data_34f5beb60f392f7634acd5b9a06e53e6
#
_entry.id   34f5beb60f392f7634acd5b9a06e53e6
#
_cell.length_a   1.000
_cell.length_b   1.000
_cell.length_c   1.000
_cell.angle_alpha   90.00
_cell.angle_beta   90.00
_cell.angle_gamma   90.00
#
_symmetry.space_group_name_H-M   'P 1'
#
loop_
_entity.id
_entity.type
_entity.pdbx_description
1 polymer ?
#
loop_
_entity_poly.entity_id
_entity_poly.type
_entity_poly.pdbx_seq_one_letter_code
_entity_poly.pdbx_strand_id
1 'polypeptide(L)'
;MSDARGVVHASSFVDEGASVGAGTKIWHFCHVQSGAKIGTRCSLGQNVNVGNDVVIGSNVKIQNNVSLYTGTTVEDDVFLGPSCVLTNVTNPRS
;
A
#
# COMPACT_ATOMS: atom_id res chain seq x y z
N MET A 1 -20.99 -0.65 5.21
CA MET A 1 -20.70 -0.54 5.18
C MET A 1 -19.74 -0.15 5.24
N SER A 2 -19.22 0.04 5.33
CA SER A 2 -18.47 0.31 5.39
C SER A 2 -17.48 0.70 4.79
N ASP A 3 -17.44 1.16 4.01
CA ASP A 3 -16.49 1.53 3.23
C ASP A 3 -15.72 2.67 3.63
N ALA A 4 -16.03 3.39 4.67
CA ALA A 4 -15.22 4.42 5.21
C ALA A 4 -13.88 3.90 5.63
N ARG A 5 -13.79 2.58 5.86
CA ARG A 5 -12.54 2.02 6.26
C ARG A 5 -11.70 1.54 5.14
N GLY A 6 -12.15 1.68 3.93
CA GLY A 6 -11.43 1.16 2.79
C GLY A 6 -11.93 -0.22 2.38
N VAL A 7 -11.43 -0.70 1.27
CA VAL A 7 -11.88 -1.95 0.69
C VAL A 7 -10.66 -2.84 0.45
N VAL A 8 -10.72 -4.06 0.95
CA VAL A 8 -9.68 -5.05 0.72
C VAL A 8 -10.33 -6.21 0.01
N HIS A 9 -9.85 -6.53 -1.20
CA HIS A 9 -10.41 -7.65 -1.94
C HIS A 9 -10.16 -8.95 -1.20
N ALA A 10 -11.06 -9.90 -1.34
CA ALA A 10 -10.99 -11.15 -0.59
C ALA A 10 -9.72 -11.95 -0.88
N SER A 11 -9.11 -11.75 -2.05
CA SER A 11 -7.89 -12.46 -2.41
C SER A 11 -6.64 -11.84 -1.79
N SER A 12 -6.77 -10.70 -1.13
CA SER A 12 -5.64 -10.00 -0.54
C SER A 12 -5.59 -10.25 0.96
N PHE A 13 -4.39 -10.12 1.51
CA PHE A 13 -4.18 -10.34 2.93
C PHE A 13 -3.62 -9.09 3.58
N VAL A 14 -4.22 -8.70 4.69
CA VAL A 14 -3.69 -7.63 5.53
C VAL A 14 -3.36 -8.28 6.85
N ASP A 15 -2.06 -8.37 7.16
CA ASP A 15 -1.63 -9.07 8.35
C ASP A 15 -2.00 -8.29 9.61
N GLU A 16 -2.08 -9.01 10.70
CA GLU A 16 -2.33 -8.39 11.97
C GLU A 16 -1.27 -7.36 12.27
N GLY A 17 -1.66 -6.23 12.81
CA GLY A 17 -0.70 -5.16 13.08
C GLY A 17 -0.53 -4.18 11.95
N ALA A 18 -1.04 -4.48 10.78
CA ALA A 18 -1.05 -3.51 9.69
C ALA A 18 -2.28 -2.63 9.79
N SER A 19 -2.20 -1.41 9.28
CA SER A 19 -3.35 -0.53 9.28
C SER A 19 -3.58 0.04 7.90
N VAL A 20 -4.84 0.20 7.55
CA VAL A 20 -5.26 0.71 6.25
C VAL A 20 -6.23 1.83 6.51
N GLY A 21 -5.93 3.00 5.98
CA GLY A 21 -6.74 4.18 6.22
C GLY A 21 -8.06 4.18 5.48
N ALA A 22 -8.90 5.12 5.83
CA ALA A 22 -10.23 5.22 5.24
C ALA A 22 -10.15 5.52 3.74
N GLY A 23 -11.02 4.92 2.99
CA GLY A 23 -11.11 5.16 1.54
C GLY A 23 -10.03 4.50 0.72
N THR A 24 -9.12 3.78 1.34
CA THR A 24 -8.07 3.06 0.61
C THR A 24 -8.63 1.79 0.00
N LYS A 25 -8.23 1.51 -1.23
CA LYS A 25 -8.68 0.33 -1.94
C LYS A 25 -7.51 -0.58 -2.24
N ILE A 26 -7.64 -1.83 -1.87
CA ILE A 26 -6.61 -2.85 -2.12
C ILE A 26 -7.24 -3.90 -3.01
N TRP A 27 -6.71 -4.04 -4.21
CA TRP A 27 -7.32 -4.91 -5.21
C TRP A 27 -6.85 -6.36 -5.03
N HIS A 28 -6.61 -7.08 -6.11
CA HIS A 28 -6.42 -8.54 -6.03
C HIS A 28 -4.99 -8.91 -5.66
N PHE A 29 -4.86 -9.97 -4.87
CA PHE A 29 -3.58 -10.64 -4.61
C PHE A 29 -2.52 -9.75 -4.01
N CYS A 30 -2.94 -8.79 -3.20
CA CYS A 30 -2.01 -7.95 -2.48
C CYS A 30 -1.70 -8.54 -1.11
N HIS A 31 -0.56 -8.21 -0.56
CA HIS A 31 -0.21 -8.64 0.78
C HIS A 31 0.38 -7.44 1.53
N VAL A 32 -0.29 -7.04 2.59
CA VAL A 32 0.17 -5.97 3.47
C VAL A 32 0.66 -6.60 4.73
N GLN A 33 1.96 -6.51 4.97
CA GLN A 33 2.57 -7.23 6.08
C GLN A 33 2.45 -6.46 7.38
N SER A 34 2.77 -7.16 8.45
CA SER A 34 2.62 -6.63 9.80
C SER A 34 3.37 -5.32 9.98
N GLY A 35 2.78 -4.40 10.70
CA GLY A 35 3.43 -3.13 11.00
C GLY A 35 3.34 -2.11 9.89
N ALA A 36 2.89 -2.47 8.71
CA ALA A 36 2.73 -1.52 7.63
C ALA A 36 1.58 -0.56 7.92
N LYS A 37 1.73 0.67 7.46
CA LYS A 37 0.71 1.69 7.67
C LYS A 37 0.40 2.35 6.34
N ILE A 38 -0.84 2.24 5.92
CA ILE A 38 -1.30 2.82 4.67
C ILE A 38 -2.27 3.94 5.00
N GLY A 39 -2.03 5.11 4.45
CA GLY A 39 -2.86 6.27 4.73
C GLY A 39 -4.23 6.17 4.09
N THR A 40 -4.89 7.32 3.95
CA THR A 40 -6.26 7.37 3.45
C THR A 40 -6.27 7.56 1.93
N ARG A 41 -7.33 7.10 1.32
CA ARG A 41 -7.60 7.31 -0.11
C ARG A 41 -6.47 6.82 -1.03
N CYS A 42 -5.78 5.77 -0.63
CA CYS A 42 -4.78 5.15 -1.46
C CYS A 42 -5.42 4.11 -2.39
N SER A 43 -4.69 3.73 -3.40
CA SER A 43 -5.16 2.70 -4.32
C SER A 43 -3.99 1.77 -4.62
N LEU A 44 -4.13 0.51 -4.27
CA LEU A 44 -3.14 -0.51 -4.55
C LEU A 44 -3.70 -1.42 -5.64
N GLY A 45 -2.99 -1.52 -6.74
CA GLY A 45 -3.41 -2.39 -7.85
C GLY A 45 -3.22 -3.85 -7.51
N GLN A 46 -3.12 -4.68 -8.53
CA GLN A 46 -3.00 -6.11 -8.30
C GLN A 46 -1.58 -6.50 -7.95
N ASN A 47 -1.46 -7.51 -7.11
CA ASN A 47 -0.18 -8.14 -6.82
C ASN A 47 0.84 -7.15 -6.25
N VAL A 48 0.40 -6.31 -5.34
CA VAL A 48 1.26 -5.34 -4.66
C VAL A 48 1.67 -5.92 -3.32
N ASN A 49 2.96 -5.90 -3.04
CA ASN A 49 3.47 -6.36 -1.76
C ASN A 49 3.94 -5.18 -0.93
N VAL A 50 3.39 -5.06 0.26
CA VAL A 50 3.78 -4.01 1.19
C VAL A 50 4.48 -4.67 2.35
N GLY A 51 5.78 -4.45 2.46
CA GLY A 51 6.59 -5.13 3.46
C GLY A 51 6.32 -4.65 4.88
N ASN A 52 7.01 -5.29 5.82
CA ASN A 52 6.84 -4.94 7.23
C ASN A 52 7.26 -3.49 7.46
N ASP A 53 6.51 -2.81 8.28
CA ASP A 53 6.85 -1.46 8.74
C ASP A 53 6.98 -0.44 7.60
N VAL A 54 6.39 -0.73 6.45
CA VAL A 54 6.33 0.24 5.36
C VAL A 54 5.28 1.28 5.73
N VAL A 55 5.59 2.55 5.45
CA VAL A 55 4.66 3.63 5.71
C VAL A 55 4.28 4.26 4.38
N ILE A 56 3.00 4.26 4.07
CA ILE A 56 2.49 4.87 2.85
C ILE A 56 1.59 6.02 3.26
N GLY A 57 1.88 7.19 2.74
CA GLY A 57 1.08 8.38 3.04
C GLY A 57 -0.31 8.29 2.45
N SER A 58 -0.98 9.40 2.34
CA SER A 58 -2.35 9.45 1.86
C SER A 58 -2.38 9.77 0.37
N ASN A 59 -3.46 9.34 -0.28
CA ASN A 59 -3.69 9.64 -1.69
C ASN A 59 -2.57 9.10 -2.60
N VAL A 60 -1.99 7.96 -2.23
CA VAL A 60 -0.91 7.33 -3.01
C VAL A 60 -1.54 6.32 -3.95
N LYS A 61 -1.08 6.31 -5.18
CA LYS A 61 -1.57 5.35 -6.16
C LYS A 61 -0.45 4.42 -6.57
N ILE A 62 -0.66 3.14 -6.36
CA ILE A 62 0.33 2.11 -6.63
C ILE A 62 -0.23 1.18 -7.69
N GLN A 63 0.47 1.09 -8.80
CA GLN A 63 0.03 0.25 -9.91
C GLN A 63 0.33 -1.22 -9.64
N ASN A 64 0.14 -2.05 -10.65
CA ASN A 64 0.26 -3.50 -10.49
C ASN A 64 1.71 -3.93 -10.31
N ASN A 65 1.89 -5.00 -9.56
CA ASN A 65 3.19 -5.67 -9.41
C ASN A 65 4.27 -4.80 -8.80
N VAL A 66 3.89 -3.99 -7.82
CA VAL A 66 4.83 -3.14 -7.11
C VAL A 66 5.19 -3.81 -5.79
N SER A 67 6.47 -3.79 -5.45
CA SER A 67 6.94 -4.31 -4.18
C SER A 67 7.60 -3.21 -3.36
N LEU A 68 7.14 -3.06 -2.14
CA LEU A 68 7.70 -2.10 -1.20
C LEU A 68 8.36 -2.87 -0.08
N TYR A 69 9.68 -2.77 0.00
CA TYR A 69 10.43 -3.56 0.96
C TYR A 69 10.38 -2.94 2.34
N THR A 70 10.68 -3.75 3.31
CA THR A 70 10.64 -3.35 4.72
C THR A 70 11.32 -2.02 4.95
N GLY A 71 10.64 -1.15 5.68
CA GLY A 71 11.21 0.14 6.06
C GLY A 71 11.06 1.24 5.03
N THR A 72 10.47 0.96 3.88
CA THR A 72 10.25 1.98 2.87
C THR A 72 9.17 2.96 3.31
N THR A 73 9.39 4.23 3.03
CA THR A 73 8.40 5.26 3.30
C THR A 73 8.00 5.92 1.99
N VAL A 74 6.70 6.01 1.74
CA VAL A 74 6.15 6.67 0.57
C VAL A 74 5.33 7.85 1.04
N GLU A 75 5.66 9.04 0.56
CA GLU A 75 4.97 10.23 1.02
C GLU A 75 3.62 10.40 0.34
N ASP A 76 2.87 11.41 0.78
CA ASP A 76 1.55 11.66 0.22
C ASP A 76 1.62 11.98 -1.26
N ASP A 77 0.55 11.64 -1.95
CA ASP A 77 0.35 12.03 -3.35
C ASP A 77 1.40 11.48 -4.33
N VAL A 78 2.04 10.37 -3.97
CA VAL A 78 3.02 9.73 -4.84
C VAL A 78 2.33 8.73 -5.76
N PHE A 79 2.79 8.64 -6.98
CA PHE A 79 2.31 7.65 -7.93
C PHE A 79 3.45 6.69 -8.26
N LEU A 80 3.22 5.41 -8.05
CA LEU A 80 4.22 4.38 -8.36
C LEU A 80 3.75 3.59 -9.57
N GLY A 81 4.54 3.58 -10.60
CA GLY A 81 4.20 2.88 -11.83
C GLY A 81 4.27 1.37 -11.70
N PRO A 82 3.85 0.65 -12.74
CA PRO A 82 3.81 -0.82 -12.66
C PRO A 82 5.20 -1.41 -12.50
N SER A 83 5.28 -2.47 -11.74
CA SER A 83 6.49 -3.27 -11.54
C SER A 83 7.63 -2.51 -10.88
N CYS A 84 7.34 -1.42 -10.19
CA CYS A 84 8.36 -0.74 -9.40
C CYS A 84 8.75 -1.57 -8.20
N VAL A 85 10.00 -1.43 -7.80
CA VAL A 85 10.49 -2.06 -6.59
C VAL A 85 11.20 -0.99 -5.77
N LEU A 86 10.76 -0.79 -4.54
CA LEU A 86 11.34 0.21 -3.66
C LEU A 86 11.93 -0.45 -2.43
N THR A 87 13.20 -0.12 -2.16
CA THR A 87 13.89 -0.68 -1.02
C THR A 87 14.43 0.47 -0.17
N ASN A 88 13.84 0.69 0.96
CA ASN A 88 14.31 1.71 1.90
C ASN A 88 14.49 3.08 1.29
N VAL A 89 13.68 3.40 0.30
CA VAL A 89 13.76 4.70 -0.34
C VAL A 89 12.67 5.57 0.24
N THR A 90 13.04 6.74 0.73
CA THR A 90 12.04 7.69 1.18
C THR A 90 11.80 8.67 0.07
N ASN A 91 10.58 9.17 0.01
CA ASN A 91 10.25 10.22 -0.91
C ASN A 91 10.63 9.89 -2.34
N PRO A 92 10.19 8.75 -2.88
CA PRO A 92 10.54 8.43 -4.25
C PRO A 92 9.86 9.41 -5.19
N ARG A 93 10.61 9.91 -6.13
CA ARG A 93 10.05 10.82 -7.08
C ARG A 93 9.98 10.19 -8.38
N SER A 94 8.98 10.49 -9.06
CA SER A 94 8.86 9.93 -10.40
C SER A 94 9.63 10.76 -11.39
#